data_23d93b0c1979ac495793a62f17a57536
#
_entry.id   23d93b0c1979ac495793a62f17a57536
#
_cell.length_a   1.000
_cell.length_b   1.000
_cell.length_c   1.000
_cell.angle_alpha   90.00
_cell.angle_beta   90.00
_cell.angle_gamma   90.00
#
_symmetry.space_group_name_H-M   'P 1'
#
loop_
_entity.id
_entity.type
_entity.pdbx_description
1 polymer ?
#
loop_
_entity_poly.entity_id
_entity_poly.type
_entity_poly.pdbx_seq_one_letter_code
_entity_poly.pdbx_strand_id
1 'polypeptide(L)'
;MSDKPEAPPTAYPASELEAQNQEGGKGLDSKMTPRANWTQLEFWDDEGKAPYLKDYEGRGLLKDKAVIITGGDSGIGRAVAILMAREGADITFVYLPEEEEDAQWTKAQIEKAGRRAQPLALDITKEENCKKIIDAHMSKFGKLSVLVNNAAMQEMCEDISNIDLAVTERTFRTNILAMFAMAKYAVPHMKRGSAIVNSSSVAAYMSNPTLLDYASTKGAIVTFTRGLAQQLAPTGIRVNAVAPGIM
;
A
#
# COMPACT_ATOMS: atom_id res chain seq x y z
N MET A 1 6.65 10.12 40.89
CA MET A 1 6.89 10.64 39.51
C MET A 1 7.49 9.49 38.75
N SER A 2 6.75 8.87 37.83
CA SER A 2 7.28 7.77 37.02
C SER A 2 8.11 8.39 35.89
N ASP A 3 9.44 8.23 35.98
CA ASP A 3 10.32 8.50 34.86
C ASP A 3 9.88 7.61 33.68
N LYS A 4 9.06 8.16 32.80
CA LYS A 4 8.89 7.53 31.48
C LYS A 4 10.24 7.64 30.79
N PRO A 5 10.79 6.55 30.25
CA PRO A 5 12.01 6.66 29.47
C PRO A 5 11.82 7.70 28.37
N GLU A 6 12.77 8.61 28.26
CA GLU A 6 12.79 9.60 27.18
C GLU A 6 12.73 8.87 25.84
N ALA A 7 11.84 9.31 24.96
CA ALA A 7 11.75 8.70 23.64
C ALA A 7 13.11 8.82 22.93
N PRO A 8 13.56 7.78 22.21
CA PRO A 8 14.83 7.86 21.50
C PRO A 8 14.80 9.05 20.53
N PRO A 9 15.90 9.75 20.36
CA PRO A 9 15.97 10.88 19.43
C PRO A 9 15.64 10.40 18.01
N THR A 10 14.89 11.22 17.28
CA THR A 10 14.53 10.94 15.89
C THR A 10 14.62 12.24 15.07
N ALA A 11 15.02 12.13 13.81
CA ALA A 11 15.03 13.24 12.86
C ALA A 11 13.62 13.56 12.32
N TYR A 12 12.66 12.66 12.49
CA TYR A 12 11.27 12.97 12.17
C TYR A 12 10.72 13.95 13.22
N PRO A 13 10.03 15.02 12.80
CA PRO A 13 9.46 15.96 13.75
C PRO A 13 8.51 15.20 14.68
N ALA A 14 8.88 15.14 15.96
CA ALA A 14 8.02 14.65 17.02
C ALA A 14 6.93 15.72 17.26
N SER A 15 5.92 15.75 16.42
CA SER A 15 4.75 16.57 16.65
C SER A 15 3.74 15.73 17.43
N GLU A 16 3.17 16.31 18.49
CA GLU A 16 1.88 15.85 18.99
C GLU A 16 0.87 16.13 17.87
N LEU A 17 0.73 15.16 16.96
CA LEU A 17 -0.23 15.27 15.89
C LEU A 17 -1.62 15.07 16.49
N GLU A 18 -2.45 16.10 16.42
CA GLU A 18 -3.88 15.93 16.67
C GLU A 18 -4.44 14.92 15.64
N ALA A 19 -5.34 14.06 16.11
CA ALA A 19 -5.99 13.09 15.23
C ALA A 19 -6.70 13.81 14.08
N GLN A 20 -6.28 13.56 12.86
CA GLN A 20 -6.86 14.16 11.67
C GLN A 20 -7.97 13.26 11.13
N ASN A 21 -9.19 13.48 11.60
CA ASN A 21 -10.37 12.79 11.08
C ASN A 21 -10.84 13.48 9.80
N GLN A 22 -10.76 12.78 8.68
CA GLN A 22 -11.38 13.21 7.43
C GLN A 22 -12.74 12.53 7.28
N GLU A 23 -13.79 13.31 6.98
CA GLU A 23 -15.14 12.78 6.80
C GLU A 23 -15.18 11.72 5.69
N GLY A 24 -15.94 10.65 5.90
CA GLY A 24 -16.16 9.58 4.93
C GLY A 24 -15.09 8.47 4.94
N GLY A 25 -14.19 8.43 5.94
CA GLY A 25 -13.23 7.33 6.11
C GLY A 25 -12.14 7.23 5.03
N LYS A 26 -12.02 8.25 4.17
CA LYS A 26 -11.03 8.37 3.10
C LYS A 26 -10.04 9.46 3.47
N GLY A 27 -8.78 9.09 3.70
CA GLY A 27 -7.70 10.05 3.93
C GLY A 27 -7.14 10.57 2.62
N LEU A 28 -7.31 11.87 2.33
CA LEU A 28 -6.63 12.53 1.23
C LEU A 28 -5.33 13.14 1.76
N ASP A 29 -4.19 12.75 1.19
CA ASP A 29 -2.87 13.26 1.57
C ASP A 29 -2.75 14.77 1.34
N SER A 30 -3.46 15.32 0.34
CA SER A 30 -3.52 16.76 0.06
C SER A 30 -4.10 17.57 1.22
N LYS A 31 -4.90 16.95 2.10
CA LYS A 31 -5.54 17.59 3.26
C LYS A 31 -4.80 17.37 4.59
N MET A 32 -3.71 16.61 4.60
CA MET A 32 -2.94 16.36 5.82
C MET A 32 -2.06 17.55 6.21
N THR A 33 -2.01 17.85 7.53
CA THR A 33 -1.14 18.88 8.11
C THR A 33 -0.50 18.36 9.40
N PRO A 34 0.84 18.21 9.47
CA PRO A 34 1.78 18.33 8.36
C PRO A 34 1.60 17.23 7.31
N ARG A 35 2.11 17.46 6.11
CA ARG A 35 2.12 16.41 5.07
C ARG A 35 3.00 15.25 5.49
N ALA A 36 2.60 14.03 5.11
CA ALA A 36 3.41 12.84 5.37
C ALA A 36 4.76 12.90 4.62
N ASN A 37 5.75 12.25 5.20
CA ASN A 37 7.07 12.08 4.57
C ASN A 37 7.13 10.71 3.89
N TRP A 38 7.07 10.68 2.55
CA TRP A 38 6.97 9.42 1.79
C TRP A 38 8.30 8.85 1.33
N THR A 39 9.37 9.66 1.31
CA THR A 39 10.58 9.29 0.58
C THR A 39 11.88 9.52 1.33
N GLN A 40 11.84 10.13 2.48
CA GLN A 40 13.01 10.34 3.31
C GLN A 40 13.14 9.21 4.34
N LEU A 41 14.36 8.77 4.52
CA LEU A 41 14.75 7.79 5.54
C LEU A 41 15.60 8.48 6.59
N GLU A 42 15.47 8.02 7.83
CA GLU A 42 16.33 8.45 8.91
C GLU A 42 17.68 7.75 8.82
N PHE A 43 18.73 8.52 8.91
CA PHE A 43 20.12 8.11 9.05
C PHE A 43 20.69 8.72 10.30
N TRP A 44 21.82 8.19 10.74
CA TRP A 44 22.58 8.69 11.86
C TRP A 44 23.94 9.13 11.38
N ASP A 45 24.54 10.15 12.06
CA ASP A 45 25.91 10.51 11.83
C ASP A 45 26.87 9.35 12.14
N ASP A 46 28.12 9.47 11.73
CA ASP A 46 29.13 8.42 11.92
C ASP A 46 29.39 8.11 13.41
N GLU A 47 29.03 9.03 14.31
CA GLU A 47 29.17 8.86 15.76
C GLU A 47 27.90 8.26 16.40
N GLY A 48 26.81 8.14 15.66
CA GLY A 48 25.53 7.65 16.17
C GLY A 48 24.84 8.58 17.15
N LYS A 49 25.13 9.90 17.08
CA LYS A 49 24.64 10.90 18.04
C LYS A 49 23.51 11.76 17.51
N ALA A 50 23.52 12.06 16.21
CA ALA A 50 22.56 12.96 15.58
C ALA A 50 21.84 12.28 14.42
N PRO A 51 20.50 12.08 14.52
CA PRO A 51 19.72 11.58 13.40
C PRO A 51 19.46 12.69 12.37
N TYR A 52 19.41 12.32 11.08
CA TYR A 52 19.06 13.22 9.99
C TYR A 52 18.22 12.52 8.93
N LEU A 53 17.41 13.28 8.20
CA LEU A 53 16.60 12.76 7.10
C LEU A 53 17.33 12.93 5.76
N LYS A 54 17.35 11.88 4.97
CA LYS A 54 17.87 11.91 3.61
C LYS A 54 16.88 11.25 2.67
N ASP A 55 16.67 11.85 1.49
CA ASP A 55 15.89 11.22 0.43
C ASP A 55 16.48 9.87 0.03
N TYR A 56 15.60 8.88 -0.08
CA TYR A 56 15.99 7.56 -0.58
C TYR A 56 16.51 7.66 -2.02
N GLU A 57 17.70 7.19 -2.26
CA GLU A 57 18.32 7.06 -3.56
C GLU A 57 18.21 5.61 -4.03
N GLY A 58 17.56 5.38 -5.19
CA GLY A 58 17.46 4.05 -5.77
C GLY A 58 18.82 3.47 -6.20
N ARG A 59 18.94 2.16 -6.11
CA ARG A 59 20.13 1.39 -6.51
C ARG A 59 19.91 0.54 -7.75
N GLY A 60 18.76 0.69 -8.40
CA GLY A 60 18.39 -0.05 -9.61
C GLY A 60 17.90 -1.48 -9.36
N LEU A 61 17.42 -1.79 -8.14
CA LEU A 61 16.94 -3.12 -7.76
C LEU A 61 15.72 -3.59 -8.60
N LEU A 62 14.97 -2.64 -9.14
CA LEU A 62 13.81 -2.90 -9.98
C LEU A 62 13.99 -2.38 -11.43
N LYS A 63 15.25 -2.21 -11.84
CA LYS A 63 15.56 -1.80 -13.22
C LYS A 63 14.82 -2.69 -14.21
N ASP A 64 14.13 -2.05 -15.17
CA ASP A 64 13.35 -2.70 -16.23
C ASP A 64 12.19 -3.60 -15.73
N LYS A 65 11.75 -3.44 -14.50
CA LYS A 65 10.52 -4.09 -13.98
C LYS A 65 9.30 -3.23 -14.27
N ALA A 66 8.13 -3.89 -14.29
CA ALA A 66 6.84 -3.21 -14.37
C ALA A 66 5.97 -3.70 -13.21
N VAL A 67 5.34 -2.76 -12.52
CA VAL A 67 4.70 -2.97 -11.23
C VAL A 67 3.26 -2.44 -11.27
N ILE A 68 2.33 -3.19 -10.66
CA ILE A 68 0.96 -2.72 -10.39
C ILE A 68 0.85 -2.49 -8.88
N ILE A 69 0.25 -1.36 -8.48
CA ILE A 69 -0.01 -1.00 -7.08
C ILE A 69 -1.46 -0.57 -6.95
N THR A 70 -2.24 -1.22 -6.09
CA THR A 70 -3.60 -0.76 -5.77
C THR A 70 -3.55 0.24 -4.61
N GLY A 71 -4.34 1.34 -4.69
CA GLY A 71 -4.27 2.44 -3.73
C GLY A 71 -2.89 3.12 -3.76
N GLY A 72 -2.38 3.44 -4.95
CA GLY A 72 -1.04 3.99 -5.13
C GLY A 72 -0.99 5.51 -5.23
N ASP A 73 -2.11 6.17 -5.02
CA ASP A 73 -2.28 7.63 -5.08
C ASP A 73 -1.87 8.32 -3.78
N SER A 74 -1.99 7.65 -2.64
CA SER A 74 -1.83 8.24 -1.30
C SER A 74 -1.14 7.29 -0.31
N GLY A 75 -0.74 7.79 0.85
CA GLY A 75 -0.23 7.02 1.98
C GLY A 75 0.92 6.06 1.62
N ILE A 76 0.82 4.83 2.14
CA ILE A 76 1.81 3.76 1.91
C ILE A 76 1.94 3.44 0.42
N GLY A 77 0.81 3.36 -0.30
CA GLY A 77 0.82 3.03 -1.73
C GLY A 77 1.58 4.05 -2.56
N ARG A 78 1.40 5.34 -2.27
CA ARG A 78 2.18 6.45 -2.86
C ARG A 78 3.67 6.29 -2.59
N ALA A 79 4.06 6.07 -1.33
CA ALA A 79 5.46 5.87 -0.96
C ALA A 79 6.07 4.69 -1.74
N VAL A 80 5.37 3.56 -1.79
CA VAL A 80 5.78 2.38 -2.56
C VAL A 80 5.94 2.71 -4.05
N ALA A 81 4.99 3.43 -4.65
CA ALA A 81 5.04 3.80 -6.06
C ALA A 81 6.27 4.65 -6.39
N ILE A 82 6.56 5.68 -5.57
CA ILE A 82 7.69 6.56 -5.75
C ILE A 82 9.02 5.84 -5.53
N LEU A 83 9.13 5.07 -4.46
CA LEU A 83 10.37 4.34 -4.12
C LEU A 83 10.68 3.26 -5.16
N MET A 84 9.67 2.50 -5.63
CA MET A 84 9.86 1.53 -6.70
C MET A 84 10.23 2.19 -8.04
N ALA A 85 9.71 3.38 -8.32
CA ALA A 85 10.12 4.16 -9.48
C ALA A 85 11.58 4.61 -9.36
N ARG A 86 12.03 5.08 -8.20
CA ARG A 86 13.45 5.39 -7.93
C ARG A 86 14.35 4.17 -8.09
N GLU A 87 13.85 2.97 -7.81
CA GLU A 87 14.56 1.70 -8.07
C GLU A 87 14.54 1.26 -9.54
N GLY A 88 13.90 2.03 -10.42
CA GLY A 88 13.92 1.81 -11.87
C GLY A 88 12.73 1.07 -12.45
N ALA A 89 11.62 0.92 -11.71
CA ALA A 89 10.40 0.29 -12.19
C ALA A 89 9.48 1.28 -12.92
N ASP A 90 8.76 0.79 -13.94
CA ASP A 90 7.60 1.45 -14.50
C ASP A 90 6.36 1.09 -13.68
N ILE A 91 5.47 2.04 -13.42
CA ILE A 91 4.42 1.89 -12.43
C ILE A 91 3.03 2.07 -13.05
N THR A 92 2.15 1.08 -12.88
CA THR A 92 0.70 1.27 -12.93
C THR A 92 0.22 1.40 -11.49
N PHE A 93 -0.57 2.42 -11.19
CA PHE A 93 -1.23 2.50 -9.89
C PHE A 93 -2.71 2.80 -10.04
N VAL A 94 -3.50 2.27 -9.11
CA VAL A 94 -4.96 2.30 -9.14
C VAL A 94 -5.45 3.14 -7.97
N TYR A 95 -6.48 3.94 -8.20
CA TYR A 95 -7.09 4.85 -7.24
C TYR A 95 -8.58 5.01 -7.54
N LEU A 96 -9.34 5.62 -6.64
CA LEU A 96 -10.74 5.94 -6.88
C LEU A 96 -10.87 7.29 -7.61
N PRO A 97 -11.86 7.47 -8.50
CA PRO A 97 -11.97 8.69 -9.30
C PRO A 97 -11.96 10.01 -8.52
N GLU A 98 -12.44 9.98 -7.27
CA GLU A 98 -12.45 11.13 -6.37
C GLU A 98 -11.07 11.52 -5.82
N GLU A 99 -10.05 10.67 -5.99
CA GLU A 99 -8.67 10.84 -5.52
C GLU A 99 -7.72 11.36 -6.62
N GLU A 100 -8.28 11.92 -7.70
CA GLU A 100 -7.54 12.35 -8.91
C GLU A 100 -6.40 13.32 -8.59
N GLU A 101 -6.60 14.29 -7.69
CA GLU A 101 -5.57 15.27 -7.31
C GLU A 101 -4.32 14.58 -6.73
N ASP A 102 -4.53 13.66 -5.79
CA ASP A 102 -3.47 12.87 -5.17
C ASP A 102 -2.77 11.96 -6.18
N ALA A 103 -3.54 11.39 -7.11
CA ALA A 103 -3.02 10.54 -8.18
C ALA A 103 -2.13 11.32 -9.16
N GLN A 104 -2.51 12.54 -9.55
CA GLN A 104 -1.70 13.37 -10.44
C GLN A 104 -0.38 13.79 -9.78
N TRP A 105 -0.41 14.08 -8.47
CA TRP A 105 0.81 14.36 -7.73
C TRP A 105 1.75 13.15 -7.70
N THR A 106 1.24 11.97 -7.39
CA THR A 106 2.02 10.71 -7.39
C THR A 106 2.60 10.41 -8.76
N LYS A 107 1.80 10.57 -9.83
CA LYS A 107 2.26 10.44 -11.21
C LYS A 107 3.47 11.33 -11.49
N ALA A 108 3.37 12.61 -11.12
CA ALA A 108 4.46 13.56 -11.35
C ALA A 108 5.76 13.16 -10.61
N GLN A 109 5.67 12.58 -9.41
CA GLN A 109 6.85 12.09 -8.68
C GLN A 109 7.49 10.86 -9.34
N ILE A 110 6.68 9.93 -9.88
CA ILE A 110 7.17 8.77 -10.64
C ILE A 110 7.90 9.26 -11.92
N GLU A 111 7.31 10.19 -12.65
CA GLU A 111 7.89 10.77 -13.85
C GLU A 111 9.17 11.56 -13.55
N LYS A 112 9.24 12.26 -12.41
CA LYS A 112 10.46 12.92 -11.92
C LYS A 112 11.59 11.93 -11.63
N ALA A 113 11.26 10.69 -11.24
CA ALA A 113 12.25 9.60 -11.11
C ALA A 113 12.66 9.00 -12.48
N GLY A 114 12.24 9.58 -13.60
CA GLY A 114 12.56 9.13 -14.95
C GLY A 114 11.84 7.85 -15.37
N ARG A 115 10.72 7.50 -14.70
CA ARG A 115 9.96 6.29 -15.01
C ARG A 115 8.57 6.60 -15.56
N ARG A 116 7.99 5.62 -16.24
CA ARG A 116 6.65 5.74 -16.82
C ARG A 116 5.60 5.45 -15.78
N ALA A 117 4.62 6.34 -15.65
CA ALA A 117 3.45 6.16 -14.80
C ALA A 117 2.19 5.84 -15.64
N GLN A 118 1.32 5.01 -15.09
CA GLN A 118 -0.02 4.73 -15.61
C GLN A 118 -1.03 4.78 -14.46
N PRO A 119 -1.59 5.96 -14.17
CA PRO A 119 -2.71 6.07 -13.23
C PRO A 119 -3.98 5.47 -13.85
N LEU A 120 -4.76 4.71 -13.06
CA LEU A 120 -6.03 4.11 -13.47
C LEU A 120 -7.09 4.39 -12.40
N ALA A 121 -8.07 5.25 -12.75
CA ALA A 121 -9.20 5.60 -11.89
C ALA A 121 -10.26 4.48 -11.94
N LEU A 122 -10.06 3.39 -11.18
CA LEU A 122 -10.90 2.20 -11.21
C LEU A 122 -11.17 1.65 -9.80
N ASP A 123 -12.45 1.40 -9.51
CA ASP A 123 -12.89 0.74 -8.29
C ASP A 123 -12.61 -0.78 -8.36
N ILE A 124 -11.69 -1.26 -7.51
CA ILE A 124 -11.28 -2.67 -7.45
C ILE A 124 -12.30 -3.60 -6.79
N THR A 125 -13.36 -3.07 -6.17
CA THR A 125 -14.44 -3.90 -5.63
C THR A 125 -15.21 -4.62 -6.74
N LYS A 126 -15.08 -4.15 -7.97
CA LYS A 126 -15.69 -4.72 -9.18
C LYS A 126 -14.67 -5.63 -9.88
N GLU A 127 -14.97 -6.93 -9.96
CA GLU A 127 -14.05 -7.91 -10.55
C GLU A 127 -13.64 -7.57 -11.98
N GLU A 128 -14.57 -7.07 -12.79
CA GLU A 128 -14.29 -6.65 -14.17
C GLU A 128 -13.25 -5.51 -14.25
N ASN A 129 -13.17 -4.65 -13.24
CA ASN A 129 -12.16 -3.60 -13.19
C ASN A 129 -10.77 -4.18 -12.85
N CYS A 130 -10.70 -5.21 -12.00
CA CYS A 130 -9.43 -5.91 -11.74
C CYS A 130 -8.86 -6.49 -13.04
N LYS A 131 -9.71 -7.09 -13.89
CA LYS A 131 -9.28 -7.56 -15.22
C LYS A 131 -8.82 -6.40 -16.10
N LYS A 132 -9.57 -5.30 -16.18
CA LYS A 132 -9.20 -4.11 -16.98
C LYS A 132 -7.85 -3.52 -16.57
N ILE A 133 -7.55 -3.51 -15.26
CA ILE A 133 -6.27 -3.04 -14.73
C ILE A 133 -5.11 -3.87 -15.28
N ILE A 134 -5.24 -5.19 -15.23
CA ILE A 134 -4.21 -6.10 -15.74
C ILE A 134 -4.06 -5.94 -17.27
N ASP A 135 -5.16 -5.92 -18.01
CA ASP A 135 -5.14 -5.76 -19.46
C ASP A 135 -4.47 -4.43 -19.88
N ALA A 136 -4.81 -3.33 -19.20
CA ALA A 136 -4.23 -2.01 -19.45
C ALA A 136 -2.72 -1.99 -19.14
N HIS A 137 -2.32 -2.59 -18.02
CA HIS A 137 -0.91 -2.71 -17.65
C HIS A 137 -0.12 -3.51 -18.70
N MET A 138 -0.63 -4.66 -19.08
CA MET A 138 0.01 -5.52 -20.07
C MET A 138 0.09 -4.87 -21.43
N SER A 139 -0.94 -4.15 -21.86
CA SER A 139 -0.94 -3.37 -23.10
C SER A 139 0.15 -2.30 -23.09
N LYS A 140 0.37 -1.61 -21.96
CA LYS A 140 1.33 -0.51 -21.86
C LYS A 140 2.76 -0.97 -21.67
N PHE A 141 2.99 -2.01 -20.85
CA PHE A 141 4.35 -2.40 -20.44
C PHE A 141 4.78 -3.77 -20.95
N GLY A 142 3.86 -4.62 -21.41
CA GLY A 142 4.15 -5.94 -22.00
C GLY A 142 4.63 -7.00 -21.01
N LYS A 143 4.72 -6.67 -19.72
CA LYS A 143 5.20 -7.56 -18.64
C LYS A 143 4.65 -7.14 -17.30
N LEU A 144 4.50 -8.10 -16.38
CA LEU A 144 4.13 -7.86 -14.99
C LEU A 144 5.17 -8.54 -14.08
N SER A 145 5.92 -7.74 -13.35
CA SER A 145 7.01 -8.23 -12.49
C SER A 145 6.60 -8.25 -11.01
N VAL A 146 5.80 -7.27 -10.57
CA VAL A 146 5.35 -7.16 -9.18
C VAL A 146 3.90 -6.71 -9.15
N LEU A 147 3.09 -7.36 -8.31
CA LEU A 147 1.76 -6.90 -7.91
C LEU A 147 1.81 -6.52 -6.44
N VAL A 148 1.47 -5.27 -6.12
CA VAL A 148 1.31 -4.78 -4.75
C VAL A 148 -0.17 -4.54 -4.48
N ASN A 149 -0.76 -5.40 -3.67
CA ASN A 149 -2.12 -5.27 -3.19
C ASN A 149 -2.10 -4.43 -1.90
N ASN A 150 -2.31 -3.11 -2.03
CA ASN A 150 -2.21 -2.18 -0.91
C ASN A 150 -3.54 -1.49 -0.59
N ALA A 151 -4.41 -1.26 -1.57
CA ALA A 151 -5.70 -0.61 -1.32
C ALA A 151 -6.49 -1.28 -0.19
N ALA A 152 -7.00 -0.47 0.71
CA ALA A 152 -7.80 -0.92 1.84
C ALA A 152 -8.75 0.18 2.29
N MET A 153 -9.80 -0.21 2.99
CA MET A 153 -10.68 0.68 3.72
C MET A 153 -10.89 0.17 5.13
N GLN A 154 -11.25 1.08 6.03
CA GLN A 154 -11.66 0.78 7.39
C GLN A 154 -12.72 1.79 7.83
N GLU A 155 -13.62 1.37 8.69
CA GLU A 155 -14.59 2.24 9.35
C GLU A 155 -14.74 1.79 10.80
N MET A 156 -14.74 2.72 11.74
CA MET A 156 -14.79 2.39 13.17
C MET A 156 -16.22 2.06 13.59
N CYS A 157 -16.37 1.01 14.39
CA CYS A 157 -17.61 0.64 15.06
C CYS A 157 -17.28 0.22 16.51
N GLU A 158 -17.74 0.99 17.49
CA GLU A 158 -17.42 0.77 18.90
C GLU A 158 -18.20 -0.40 19.54
N ASP A 159 -19.40 -0.68 19.02
CA ASP A 159 -20.29 -1.73 19.53
C ASP A 159 -20.75 -2.62 18.38
N ILE A 160 -20.43 -3.91 18.50
CA ILE A 160 -20.78 -4.93 17.50
C ILE A 160 -22.28 -5.01 17.23
N SER A 161 -23.12 -4.66 18.20
CA SER A 161 -24.60 -4.64 18.01
C SER A 161 -25.04 -3.56 17.03
N ASN A 162 -24.22 -2.55 16.79
CA ASN A 162 -24.47 -1.42 15.88
C ASN A 162 -23.71 -1.54 14.55
N ILE A 163 -23.01 -2.66 14.30
CA ILE A 163 -22.24 -2.82 13.09
C ILE A 163 -23.13 -2.78 11.83
N ASP A 164 -22.76 -1.97 10.86
CA ASP A 164 -23.40 -1.98 9.55
C ASP A 164 -22.81 -3.10 8.67
N LEU A 165 -23.59 -4.13 8.41
CA LEU A 165 -23.17 -5.25 7.58
C LEU A 165 -22.92 -4.86 6.12
N ALA A 166 -23.51 -3.78 5.61
CA ALA A 166 -23.19 -3.28 4.27
C ALA A 166 -21.76 -2.65 4.24
N VAL A 167 -21.37 -1.95 5.31
CA VAL A 167 -19.98 -1.48 5.48
C VAL A 167 -19.03 -2.66 5.61
N THR A 168 -19.38 -3.64 6.45
CA THR A 168 -18.57 -4.87 6.60
C THR A 168 -18.37 -5.57 5.26
N GLU A 169 -19.44 -5.77 4.48
CA GLU A 169 -19.33 -6.38 3.15
C GLU A 169 -18.38 -5.58 2.23
N ARG A 170 -18.51 -4.25 2.21
CA ARG A 170 -17.64 -3.37 1.43
C ARG A 170 -16.17 -3.48 1.88
N THR A 171 -15.92 -3.53 3.21
CA THR A 171 -14.59 -3.75 3.79
C THR A 171 -13.98 -5.06 3.29
N PHE A 172 -14.73 -6.17 3.32
CA PHE A 172 -14.26 -7.45 2.80
C PHE A 172 -14.05 -7.43 1.29
N ARG A 173 -14.94 -6.80 0.53
CA ARG A 173 -14.77 -6.67 -0.93
C ARG A 173 -13.49 -5.91 -1.28
N THR A 174 -13.25 -4.78 -0.64
CA THR A 174 -12.06 -3.95 -0.89
C THR A 174 -10.78 -4.64 -0.43
N ASN A 175 -10.76 -5.10 0.83
CA ASN A 175 -9.50 -5.49 1.48
C ASN A 175 -9.05 -6.91 1.12
N ILE A 176 -9.97 -7.82 0.79
CA ILE A 176 -9.60 -9.22 0.56
C ILE A 176 -10.12 -9.78 -0.77
N LEU A 177 -11.40 -9.60 -1.13
CA LEU A 177 -11.93 -10.17 -2.36
C LEU A 177 -11.28 -9.57 -3.61
N ALA A 178 -10.98 -8.25 -3.58
CA ALA A 178 -10.21 -7.59 -4.63
C ALA A 178 -8.81 -8.21 -4.81
N MET A 179 -8.14 -8.63 -3.72
CA MET A 179 -6.83 -9.29 -3.83
C MET A 179 -6.91 -10.64 -4.54
N PHE A 180 -7.99 -11.42 -4.30
CA PHE A 180 -8.25 -12.66 -5.06
C PHE A 180 -8.44 -12.35 -6.54
N ALA A 181 -9.24 -11.34 -6.88
CA ALA A 181 -9.48 -10.95 -8.27
C ALA A 181 -8.20 -10.44 -8.95
N MET A 182 -7.43 -9.58 -8.29
CA MET A 182 -6.15 -9.09 -8.80
C MET A 182 -5.16 -10.25 -9.04
N ALA A 183 -5.01 -11.15 -8.08
CA ALA A 183 -4.13 -12.32 -8.22
C ALA A 183 -4.60 -13.27 -9.35
N LYS A 184 -5.91 -13.52 -9.44
CA LYS A 184 -6.53 -14.35 -10.49
C LYS A 184 -6.12 -13.89 -11.89
N TYR A 185 -6.20 -12.59 -12.15
CA TYR A 185 -5.87 -12.03 -13.46
C TYR A 185 -4.39 -11.74 -13.66
N ALA A 186 -3.63 -11.44 -12.60
CA ALA A 186 -2.20 -11.15 -12.67
C ALA A 186 -1.33 -12.39 -12.91
N VAL A 187 -1.58 -13.47 -12.17
CA VAL A 187 -0.72 -14.67 -12.15
C VAL A 187 -0.45 -15.26 -13.55
N PRO A 188 -1.41 -15.33 -14.49
CA PRO A 188 -1.14 -15.83 -15.85
C PRO A 188 -0.10 -15.01 -16.64
N HIS A 189 0.14 -13.73 -16.26
CA HIS A 189 1.11 -12.84 -16.91
C HIS A 189 2.44 -12.76 -16.15
N MET A 190 2.52 -13.36 -14.97
CA MET A 190 3.73 -13.33 -14.13
C MET A 190 4.67 -14.49 -14.50
N LYS A 191 5.95 -14.22 -14.48
CA LYS A 191 7.00 -15.20 -14.79
C LYS A 191 7.81 -15.53 -13.54
N ARG A 192 8.61 -16.59 -13.63
CA ARG A 192 9.61 -16.91 -12.59
C ARG A 192 10.42 -15.68 -12.20
N GLY A 193 10.57 -15.44 -10.91
CA GLY A 193 11.21 -14.25 -10.35
C GLY A 193 10.27 -13.08 -10.09
N SER A 194 9.00 -13.14 -10.52
CA SER A 194 7.97 -12.16 -10.13
C SER A 194 7.57 -12.28 -8.66
N ALA A 195 6.90 -11.26 -8.15
CA ALA A 195 6.48 -11.24 -6.76
C ALA A 195 5.08 -10.60 -6.57
N ILE A 196 4.35 -11.09 -5.57
CA ILE A 196 3.14 -10.45 -5.05
C ILE A 196 3.43 -9.99 -3.63
N VAL A 197 3.07 -8.75 -3.30
CA VAL A 197 3.18 -8.18 -1.96
C VAL A 197 1.79 -7.72 -1.51
N ASN A 198 1.34 -8.22 -0.37
CA ASN A 198 0.04 -7.92 0.20
C ASN A 198 0.20 -7.04 1.44
N SER A 199 -0.56 -5.94 1.54
CA SER A 199 -0.59 -5.08 2.72
C SER A 199 -1.59 -5.62 3.74
N SER A 200 -1.08 -6.32 4.77
CA SER A 200 -1.82 -6.69 5.97
C SER A 200 -1.78 -5.55 7.00
N SER A 201 -1.73 -5.85 8.27
CA SER A 201 -1.63 -4.90 9.39
C SER A 201 -1.23 -5.65 10.65
N VAL A 202 -0.67 -4.94 11.64
CA VAL A 202 -0.54 -5.45 13.02
C VAL A 202 -1.89 -5.87 13.58
N ALA A 203 -3.00 -5.26 13.13
CA ALA A 203 -4.36 -5.62 13.50
C ALA A 203 -4.72 -7.08 13.16
N ALA A 204 -4.01 -7.72 12.23
CA ALA A 204 -4.14 -9.16 11.94
C ALA A 204 -3.72 -10.04 13.12
N TYR A 205 -2.89 -9.54 14.01
CA TYR A 205 -2.31 -10.28 15.14
C TYR A 205 -2.79 -9.78 16.49
N MET A 206 -2.92 -8.47 16.65
CA MET A 206 -3.33 -7.84 17.92
C MET A 206 -4.82 -7.51 17.95
N SER A 207 -5.49 -7.49 16.78
CA SER A 207 -6.85 -6.97 16.57
C SER A 207 -6.98 -5.49 16.97
N ASN A 208 -8.19 -4.95 16.82
CA ASN A 208 -8.62 -3.66 17.35
C ASN A 208 -10.11 -3.77 17.62
N PRO A 209 -10.59 -3.53 18.86
CA PRO A 209 -11.98 -3.73 19.22
C PRO A 209 -12.95 -2.83 18.47
N THR A 210 -12.49 -1.68 17.94
CA THR A 210 -13.33 -0.76 17.17
C THR A 210 -13.24 -0.98 15.65
N LEU A 211 -12.42 -1.94 15.17
CA LEU A 211 -12.17 -2.24 13.77
C LEU A 211 -12.29 -3.74 13.48
N LEU A 212 -13.36 -4.39 13.94
CA LEU A 212 -13.48 -5.86 13.91
C LEU A 212 -13.48 -6.42 12.49
N ASP A 213 -14.22 -5.82 11.57
CA ASP A 213 -14.28 -6.21 10.16
C ASP A 213 -12.93 -6.00 9.47
N TYR A 214 -12.32 -4.83 9.64
CA TYR A 214 -10.99 -4.52 9.11
C TYR A 214 -9.94 -5.52 9.62
N ALA A 215 -9.84 -5.72 10.95
CA ALA A 215 -8.89 -6.66 11.54
C ALA A 215 -9.11 -8.09 11.01
N SER A 216 -10.37 -8.51 10.84
CA SER A 216 -10.73 -9.79 10.24
C SER A 216 -10.21 -9.91 8.81
N THR A 217 -10.37 -8.86 7.97
CA THR A 217 -9.82 -8.88 6.60
C THR A 217 -8.29 -8.95 6.61
N LYS A 218 -7.62 -8.27 7.54
CA LYS A 218 -6.15 -8.28 7.65
C LYS A 218 -5.62 -9.66 8.10
N GLY A 219 -6.35 -10.37 8.95
CA GLY A 219 -6.10 -11.79 9.27
C GLY A 219 -6.29 -12.70 8.05
N ALA A 220 -7.36 -12.50 7.29
CA ALA A 220 -7.62 -13.23 6.04
C ALA A 220 -6.48 -13.04 5.01
N ILE A 221 -5.92 -11.82 4.89
CA ILE A 221 -4.78 -11.53 4.00
C ILE A 221 -3.54 -12.36 4.39
N VAL A 222 -3.26 -12.54 5.69
CA VAL A 222 -2.13 -13.37 6.14
C VAL A 222 -2.29 -14.82 5.68
N THR A 223 -3.49 -15.38 5.86
CA THR A 223 -3.78 -16.76 5.43
C THR A 223 -3.76 -16.88 3.90
N PHE A 224 -4.36 -15.94 3.18
CA PHE A 224 -4.32 -15.87 1.72
C PHE A 224 -2.88 -15.84 1.20
N THR A 225 -2.03 -15.01 1.79
CA THR A 225 -0.61 -14.89 1.42
C THR A 225 0.12 -16.22 1.57
N ARG A 226 -0.06 -16.91 2.69
CA ARG A 226 0.56 -18.22 2.95
C ARG A 226 0.12 -19.29 1.95
N GLY A 227 -1.20 -19.39 1.71
CA GLY A 227 -1.75 -20.36 0.76
C GLY A 227 -1.30 -20.08 -0.67
N LEU A 228 -1.37 -18.82 -1.12
CA LEU A 228 -0.95 -18.44 -2.46
C LEU A 228 0.56 -18.62 -2.67
N ALA A 229 1.39 -18.35 -1.65
CA ALA A 229 2.84 -18.59 -1.70
C ALA A 229 3.16 -20.08 -1.94
N GLN A 230 2.47 -20.98 -1.23
CA GLN A 230 2.64 -22.42 -1.42
C GLN A 230 2.19 -22.87 -2.82
N GLN A 231 1.05 -22.35 -3.28
CA GLN A 231 0.51 -22.69 -4.61
C GLN A 231 1.45 -22.23 -5.74
N LEU A 232 2.07 -21.06 -5.62
CA LEU A 232 2.90 -20.45 -6.66
C LEU A 232 4.40 -20.80 -6.54
N ALA A 233 4.84 -21.42 -5.44
CA ALA A 233 6.24 -21.80 -5.23
C ALA A 233 6.83 -22.62 -6.40
N PRO A 234 6.15 -23.62 -6.99
CA PRO A 234 6.68 -24.37 -8.13
C PRO A 234 6.93 -23.50 -9.37
N THR A 235 6.16 -22.43 -9.55
CA THR A 235 6.32 -21.49 -10.66
C THR A 235 7.46 -20.50 -10.46
N GLY A 236 7.96 -20.39 -9.22
CA GLY A 236 9.00 -19.43 -8.82
C GLY A 236 8.49 -18.00 -8.67
N ILE A 237 7.18 -17.81 -8.46
CA ILE A 237 6.57 -16.54 -8.06
C ILE A 237 6.53 -16.50 -6.53
N ARG A 238 7.05 -15.44 -5.94
CA ARG A 238 7.06 -15.24 -4.48
C ARG A 238 5.84 -14.45 -4.05
N VAL A 239 5.26 -14.81 -2.91
CA VAL A 239 4.15 -14.07 -2.31
C VAL A 239 4.49 -13.77 -0.85
N ASN A 240 4.47 -12.51 -0.48
CA ASN A 240 4.76 -12.04 0.87
C ASN A 240 3.72 -11.01 1.32
N ALA A 241 3.68 -10.75 2.61
CA ALA A 241 2.88 -9.66 3.19
C ALA A 241 3.76 -8.78 4.08
N VAL A 242 3.37 -7.51 4.16
CA VAL A 242 3.84 -6.57 5.17
C VAL A 242 2.70 -6.30 6.13
N ALA A 243 3.01 -6.10 7.41
CA ALA A 243 2.03 -5.83 8.46
C ALA A 243 2.41 -4.52 9.19
N PRO A 244 2.13 -3.36 8.59
CA PRO A 244 2.43 -2.08 9.21
C PRO A 244 1.73 -1.91 10.56
N GLY A 245 2.37 -1.16 11.45
CA GLY A 245 1.79 -0.66 12.70
C GLY A 245 1.04 0.65 12.49
N ILE A 246 0.89 1.41 13.56
CA ILE A 246 0.40 2.79 13.53
C ILE A 246 1.54 3.63 12.92
N MET A 247 1.19 4.41 11.94
CA MET A 247 2.10 5.33 11.27
C MET A 247 1.56 6.75 11.38
#